data_61911991e6a81fc90d14a33879cb47c5
#
_entry.id   61911991e6a81fc90d14a33879cb47c5
#
_cell.length_a   1.000
_cell.length_b   1.000
_cell.length_c   1.000
_cell.angle_alpha   90.00
_cell.angle_beta   90.00
_cell.angle_gamma   90.00
#
_symmetry.space_group_name_H-M   'P 1'
#
loop_
_entity.id
_entity.type
_entity.pdbx_description
1 polymer ?
#
loop_
_entity_poly.entity_id
_entity_poly.type
_entity_poly.pdbx_seq_one_letter_code
_entity_poly.pdbx_strand_id
1 'polypeptide(L)'
;MEQKLPRLVIAGTNSGCGKTTVTCAVLQALVNRGLSVAAAKCGPDYIDPMFHSRIIGAKSANLDPFFFDEATLRYLLAQNAAGCAVTIIEGVMGYYDGLGLTTTRASTWETAQKTASPTILVVNARGAALSVLAAVQGFLQFQPHSGIRGVILNGCTAMSYAPLAKELEARFGIKACGYLPRLPACTLESRHLGLVTAAEVADLREKLQRLAAQAEMSIDLDLLLRLADEAPPLAVCPPPLPEAGEPVRIGVARDRAFCFYYEDSLALLSSLGAELVPFSPLEDPMLPEGLHGLYLGGGYPELSAAQLSENASMRESVRAAVQKGVPCIAECGGFMYLLDAIGDHPMAGALPGRSFDAGKLTRFGYLTLTAQQDNLLCRAGESIAAHEFHRWDADDPGGAFLAEKPSGRRWPCVHATGTLYAGYPHFHFYANPAFAANFLAACRKEKHRHA
;
A
#
# COMPACT_ATOMS: atom_id res chain seq x y z
N MET A 1 17.00 6.75 -18.80
CA MET A 1 18.42 6.75 -18.33
C MET A 1 18.61 5.56 -17.42
N GLU A 2 19.78 4.92 -17.48
CA GLU A 2 20.14 3.88 -16.50
C GLU A 2 20.50 4.53 -15.16
N GLN A 3 19.92 4.02 -14.08
CA GLN A 3 20.17 4.50 -12.72
C GLN A 3 20.63 3.34 -11.84
N LYS A 4 21.70 3.54 -11.10
CA LYS A 4 22.11 2.61 -10.05
C LYS A 4 21.26 2.91 -8.80
N LEU A 5 20.50 1.94 -8.38
CA LEU A 5 19.60 2.01 -7.21
C LEU A 5 19.86 0.79 -6.33
N PRO A 6 20.65 0.90 -5.24
CA PRO A 6 20.85 -0.20 -4.32
C PRO A 6 19.51 -0.65 -3.75
N ARG A 7 19.16 -1.93 -3.93
CA ARG A 7 17.85 -2.47 -3.55
C ARG A 7 17.87 -3.96 -3.32
N LEU A 8 17.00 -4.43 -2.44
CA LEU A 8 16.72 -5.86 -2.25
C LEU A 8 15.23 -6.09 -2.01
N VAL A 9 14.77 -7.30 -2.35
CA VAL A 9 13.46 -7.82 -1.94
C VAL A 9 13.65 -8.73 -0.73
N ILE A 10 12.87 -8.51 0.33
CA ILE A 10 12.69 -9.47 1.44
C ILE A 10 11.39 -10.23 1.19
N ALA A 11 11.52 -11.47 0.73
CA ALA A 11 10.43 -12.36 0.39
C ALA A 11 10.25 -13.46 1.45
N GLY A 12 9.14 -14.16 1.41
CA GLY A 12 8.90 -15.27 2.33
C GLY A 12 8.45 -16.55 1.63
N THR A 13 8.59 -17.67 2.30
CA THR A 13 8.10 -18.95 1.78
C THR A 13 6.57 -19.03 1.76
N ASN A 14 5.90 -18.30 2.66
CA ASN A 14 4.44 -18.26 2.78
C ASN A 14 4.00 -17.08 3.65
N SER A 15 2.69 -16.85 3.75
CA SER A 15 2.14 -15.92 4.75
C SER A 15 2.46 -16.43 6.17
N GLY A 16 2.83 -15.49 7.09
CA GLY A 16 3.16 -15.84 8.47
C GLY A 16 4.56 -16.40 8.69
N CYS A 17 5.43 -16.52 7.67
CA CYS A 17 6.83 -16.94 7.85
C CYS A 17 7.71 -15.92 8.60
N GLY A 18 7.21 -14.69 8.85
CA GLY A 18 7.89 -13.63 9.57
C GLY A 18 8.54 -12.56 8.69
N LYS A 19 8.15 -12.46 7.41
CA LYS A 19 8.67 -11.41 6.50
C LYS A 19 8.61 -10.01 7.11
N THR A 20 7.42 -9.57 7.52
CA THR A 20 7.20 -8.22 8.08
C THR A 20 8.09 -7.98 9.29
N THR A 21 8.20 -8.95 10.21
CA THR A 21 9.07 -8.82 11.38
C THR A 21 10.55 -8.66 10.98
N VAL A 22 11.03 -9.48 10.03
CA VAL A 22 12.41 -9.38 9.51
C VAL A 22 12.62 -8.07 8.77
N THR A 23 11.69 -7.67 7.92
CA THR A 23 11.77 -6.41 7.16
C THR A 23 11.83 -5.21 8.11
N CYS A 24 10.94 -5.15 9.09
CA CYS A 24 10.92 -4.06 10.07
C CYS A 24 12.19 -4.04 10.94
N ALA A 25 12.71 -5.22 11.33
CA ALA A 25 13.98 -5.31 12.05
C ALA A 25 15.16 -4.77 11.24
N VAL A 26 15.25 -5.14 9.96
CA VAL A 26 16.29 -4.65 9.03
C VAL A 26 16.13 -3.16 8.78
N LEU A 27 14.94 -2.68 8.44
CA LEU A 27 14.69 -1.25 8.20
C LEU A 27 15.07 -0.40 9.41
N GLN A 28 14.61 -0.78 10.61
CA GLN A 28 14.91 -0.04 11.83
C GLN A 28 16.41 -0.06 12.16
N ALA A 29 17.10 -1.20 11.96
CA ALA A 29 18.52 -1.29 12.18
C ALA A 29 19.31 -0.37 11.21
N LEU A 30 18.94 -0.34 9.93
CA LEU A 30 19.56 0.54 8.95
C LEU A 30 19.31 2.02 9.26
N VAL A 31 18.11 2.38 9.69
CA VAL A 31 17.79 3.76 10.15
C VAL A 31 18.61 4.10 11.40
N ASN A 32 18.76 3.19 12.35
CA ASN A 32 19.58 3.39 13.55
C ASN A 32 21.07 3.58 13.21
N ARG A 33 21.57 3.02 12.11
CA ARG A 33 22.91 3.28 11.55
C ARG A 33 23.05 4.67 10.89
N GLY A 34 21.98 5.45 10.86
CA GLY A 34 21.96 6.79 10.22
C GLY A 34 21.83 6.75 8.70
N LEU A 35 21.45 5.61 8.13
CA LEU A 35 21.23 5.52 6.68
C LEU A 35 19.86 6.12 6.31
N SER A 36 19.81 6.83 5.18
CA SER A 36 18.55 7.19 4.53
C SER A 36 18.02 5.95 3.80
N VAL A 37 16.88 5.44 4.23
CA VAL A 37 16.32 4.17 3.73
C VAL A 37 14.98 4.41 3.08
N ALA A 38 14.79 3.84 1.88
CA ALA A 38 13.48 3.69 1.29
C ALA A 38 12.93 2.28 1.57
N ALA A 39 11.65 2.20 1.84
CA ALA A 39 10.89 0.96 1.88
C ALA A 39 9.91 0.92 0.72
N ALA A 40 9.59 -0.26 0.22
CA ALA A 40 8.47 -0.45 -0.69
C ALA A 40 7.70 -1.71 -0.30
N LYS A 41 6.40 -1.71 -0.49
CA LYS A 41 5.55 -2.88 -0.26
C LYS A 41 5.05 -3.45 -1.57
N CYS A 42 5.22 -4.77 -1.78
CA CYS A 42 4.55 -5.45 -2.88
C CYS A 42 3.05 -5.52 -2.61
N GLY A 43 2.25 -5.22 -3.64
CA GLY A 43 0.79 -5.26 -3.56
C GLY A 43 0.14 -4.00 -3.00
N PRO A 44 -1.21 -3.99 -2.92
CA PRO A 44 -2.02 -2.81 -2.64
C PRO A 44 -2.26 -2.59 -1.13
N ASP A 45 -1.24 -2.77 -0.32
CA ASP A 45 -1.30 -2.65 1.14
C ASP A 45 -1.10 -1.19 1.57
N TYR A 46 -1.94 -0.69 2.47
CA TYR A 46 -1.79 0.64 3.06
C TYR A 46 -1.10 0.61 4.43
N ILE A 47 -1.24 -0.51 5.16
CA ILE A 47 -0.84 -0.61 6.57
C ILE A 47 0.69 -0.69 6.69
N ASP A 48 1.33 -1.60 5.95
CA ASP A 48 2.78 -1.77 6.01
C ASP A 48 3.52 -0.51 5.54
N PRO A 49 3.15 0.18 4.43
CA PRO A 49 3.75 1.47 4.07
C PRO A 49 3.60 2.56 5.11
N MET A 50 2.45 2.66 5.77
CA MET A 50 2.27 3.61 6.87
C MET A 50 3.16 3.27 8.08
N PHE A 51 3.33 1.97 8.38
CA PHE A 51 4.23 1.54 9.44
C PHE A 51 5.68 1.90 9.13
N HIS A 52 6.14 1.58 7.92
CA HIS A 52 7.49 1.93 7.46
C HIS A 52 7.75 3.43 7.54
N SER A 53 6.78 4.28 7.14
CA SER A 53 6.97 5.72 7.11
C SER A 53 6.77 6.39 8.48
N ARG A 54 5.66 6.13 9.17
CA ARG A 54 5.31 6.86 10.40
C ARG A 54 6.03 6.35 11.65
N ILE A 55 6.32 5.05 11.70
CA ILE A 55 6.89 4.43 12.90
C ILE A 55 8.41 4.27 12.75
N ILE A 56 8.88 3.70 11.63
CA ILE A 56 10.30 3.47 11.38
C ILE A 56 11.00 4.73 10.85
N GLY A 57 10.30 5.57 10.09
CA GLY A 57 10.86 6.77 9.46
C GLY A 57 11.55 6.50 8.12
N ALA A 58 11.26 5.36 7.48
CA ALA A 58 11.70 5.07 6.13
C ALA A 58 10.71 5.67 5.11
N LYS A 59 11.20 6.28 4.02
CA LYS A 59 10.33 6.66 2.90
C LYS A 59 9.65 5.41 2.35
N SER A 60 8.33 5.42 2.11
CA SER A 60 7.61 4.20 1.73
C SER A 60 6.62 4.41 0.60
N ALA A 61 6.53 3.40 -0.30
CA ALA A 61 5.65 3.35 -1.46
C ALA A 61 5.12 1.93 -1.71
N ASN A 62 4.20 1.79 -2.67
CA ASN A 62 3.72 0.49 -3.13
C ASN A 62 4.30 0.15 -4.51
N LEU A 63 4.69 -1.11 -4.71
CA LEU A 63 5.10 -1.66 -6.00
C LEU A 63 4.20 -2.84 -6.34
N ASP A 64 3.32 -2.64 -7.29
CA ASP A 64 2.29 -3.63 -7.61
C ASP A 64 2.23 -3.92 -9.12
N PRO A 65 2.69 -5.10 -9.56
CA PRO A 65 2.67 -5.47 -10.97
C PRO A 65 1.27 -5.79 -11.53
N PHE A 66 0.22 -5.75 -10.69
CA PHE A 66 -1.16 -5.76 -11.17
C PHE A 66 -1.60 -4.37 -11.64
N PHE A 67 -1.19 -3.33 -10.93
CA PHE A 67 -1.54 -1.95 -11.28
C PHE A 67 -0.65 -1.38 -12.38
N PHE A 68 0.63 -1.79 -12.41
CA PHE A 68 1.65 -1.11 -13.21
C PHE A 68 2.34 -2.07 -14.18
N ASP A 69 2.64 -1.54 -15.35
CA ASP A 69 3.62 -2.16 -16.23
C ASP A 69 5.05 -2.03 -15.66
N GLU A 70 5.99 -2.67 -16.32
CA GLU A 70 7.40 -2.72 -15.87
C GLU A 70 8.04 -1.32 -15.85
N ALA A 71 7.73 -0.47 -16.84
CA ALA A 71 8.29 0.88 -16.92
C ALA A 71 7.81 1.76 -15.76
N THR A 72 6.51 1.73 -15.47
CA THR A 72 5.89 2.45 -14.35
C THR A 72 6.40 1.94 -13.00
N LEU A 73 6.53 0.61 -12.81
CA LEU A 73 7.12 0.03 -11.60
C LEU A 73 8.55 0.53 -11.35
N ARG A 74 9.40 0.53 -12.37
CA ARG A 74 10.79 1.02 -12.29
C ARG A 74 10.85 2.51 -12.01
N TYR A 75 9.96 3.29 -12.62
CA TYR A 75 9.83 4.72 -12.36
C TYR A 75 9.45 5.00 -10.91
N LEU A 76 8.39 4.37 -10.39
CA LEU A 76 7.95 4.54 -9.00
C LEU A 76 9.02 4.09 -8.00
N LEU A 77 9.69 2.97 -8.27
CA LEU A 77 10.83 2.53 -7.47
C LEU A 77 11.93 3.59 -7.43
N ALA A 78 12.29 4.19 -8.57
CA ALA A 78 13.34 5.21 -8.64
C ALA A 78 12.93 6.50 -7.92
N GLN A 79 11.66 6.92 -8.02
CA GLN A 79 11.13 8.08 -7.28
C GLN A 79 11.17 7.84 -5.76
N ASN A 80 10.80 6.64 -5.32
CA ASN A 80 10.86 6.28 -3.91
C ASN A 80 12.31 6.18 -3.40
N ALA A 81 13.23 5.63 -4.19
CA ALA A 81 14.64 5.48 -3.87
C ALA A 81 15.43 6.81 -3.88
N ALA A 82 14.88 7.87 -4.46
CA ALA A 82 15.59 9.14 -4.61
C ALA A 82 16.06 9.72 -3.27
N GLY A 83 17.37 9.95 -3.16
CA GLY A 83 18.01 10.45 -1.95
C GLY A 83 18.22 9.40 -0.85
N CYS A 84 17.95 8.12 -1.12
CA CYS A 84 18.15 7.04 -0.17
C CYS A 84 19.39 6.20 -0.51
N ALA A 85 20.07 5.69 0.52
CA ALA A 85 21.24 4.84 0.38
C ALA A 85 20.86 3.41 -0.09
N VAL A 86 19.68 2.94 0.29
CA VAL A 86 19.17 1.60 -0.06
C VAL A 86 17.65 1.57 -0.04
N THR A 87 17.07 0.72 -0.89
CA THR A 87 15.64 0.41 -0.89
C THR A 87 15.40 -1.03 -0.49
N ILE A 88 14.57 -1.25 0.53
CA ILE A 88 14.13 -2.57 0.97
C ILE A 88 12.68 -2.77 0.51
N ILE A 89 12.46 -3.75 -0.35
CA ILE A 89 11.14 -4.09 -0.89
C ILE A 89 10.57 -5.25 -0.08
N GLU A 90 9.50 -5.00 0.67
CA GLU A 90 8.80 -6.06 1.41
C GLU A 90 7.85 -6.83 0.51
N GLY A 91 8.02 -8.13 0.42
CA GLY A 91 7.15 -9.03 -0.32
C GLY A 91 5.77 -9.22 0.32
N VAL A 92 4.84 -9.74 -0.46
CA VAL A 92 3.49 -10.13 -0.04
C VAL A 92 3.33 -11.65 -0.13
N MET A 93 2.52 -12.27 0.75
CA MET A 93 2.25 -13.73 0.75
C MET A 93 3.53 -14.58 0.65
N GLY A 94 3.52 -15.70 -0.06
CA GLY A 94 4.71 -16.42 -0.45
C GLY A 94 5.34 -15.82 -1.71
N TYR A 95 6.61 -16.10 -1.93
CA TYR A 95 7.41 -15.50 -3.01
C TYR A 95 6.79 -15.67 -4.39
N TYR A 96 6.20 -16.84 -4.65
CA TYR A 96 5.56 -17.19 -5.91
C TYR A 96 4.04 -17.08 -5.91
N ASP A 97 3.43 -16.70 -4.76
CA ASP A 97 1.99 -16.56 -4.65
C ASP A 97 1.52 -15.30 -5.37
N GLY A 98 0.71 -15.48 -6.40
CA GLY A 98 0.18 -14.39 -7.22
C GLY A 98 -1.34 -14.36 -7.27
N LEU A 99 -1.89 -13.92 -8.39
CA LEU A 99 -3.33 -13.85 -8.62
C LEU A 99 -3.96 -15.25 -8.62
N GLY A 100 -4.76 -15.53 -7.60
CA GLY A 100 -5.35 -16.87 -7.42
C GLY A 100 -4.31 -17.88 -6.91
N LEU A 101 -4.59 -19.19 -7.10
CA LEU A 101 -3.81 -20.26 -6.47
C LEU A 101 -2.72 -20.87 -7.37
N THR A 102 -2.69 -20.53 -8.66
CA THR A 102 -1.90 -21.27 -9.65
C THR A 102 -1.05 -20.41 -10.58
N THR A 103 -0.89 -19.13 -10.29
CA THR A 103 -0.12 -18.23 -11.13
C THR A 103 0.83 -17.37 -10.31
N THR A 104 1.99 -17.05 -10.86
CA THR A 104 2.96 -16.11 -10.29
C THR A 104 2.70 -14.65 -10.68
N ARG A 105 1.66 -14.37 -11.47
CA ARG A 105 1.30 -13.00 -11.85
C ARG A 105 0.94 -12.18 -10.62
N ALA A 106 1.46 -10.97 -10.52
CA ALA A 106 1.33 -10.06 -9.38
C ALA A 106 1.93 -10.61 -8.06
N SER A 107 2.85 -11.58 -8.15
CA SER A 107 3.60 -12.08 -7.01
C SER A 107 4.80 -11.20 -6.64
N THR A 108 5.38 -11.45 -5.47
CA THR A 108 6.66 -10.87 -5.08
C THR A 108 7.77 -11.21 -6.06
N TRP A 109 7.76 -12.44 -6.62
CA TRP A 109 8.72 -12.85 -7.65
C TRP A 109 8.61 -11.98 -8.92
N GLU A 110 7.40 -11.74 -9.42
CA GLU A 110 7.21 -10.87 -10.59
C GLU A 110 7.71 -9.45 -10.33
N THR A 111 7.44 -8.89 -9.14
CA THR A 111 7.99 -7.59 -8.74
C THR A 111 9.52 -7.60 -8.73
N ALA A 112 10.14 -8.64 -8.15
CA ALA A 112 11.59 -8.79 -8.13
C ALA A 112 12.18 -8.89 -9.54
N GLN A 113 11.53 -9.63 -10.45
CA GLN A 113 11.98 -9.75 -11.86
C GLN A 113 11.87 -8.42 -12.60
N LYS A 114 10.70 -7.76 -12.57
CA LYS A 114 10.46 -6.48 -13.26
C LYS A 114 11.38 -5.37 -12.76
N THR A 115 11.70 -5.38 -11.47
CA THR A 115 12.62 -4.40 -10.86
C THR A 115 14.07 -4.87 -10.84
N ALA A 116 14.37 -6.06 -11.39
CA ALA A 116 15.71 -6.69 -11.36
C ALA A 116 16.35 -6.64 -9.96
N SER A 117 15.58 -6.94 -8.93
CA SER A 117 16.00 -6.81 -7.52
C SER A 117 16.49 -8.16 -6.98
N PRO A 118 17.70 -8.22 -6.39
CA PRO A 118 18.14 -9.40 -5.64
C PRO A 118 17.15 -9.71 -4.52
N THR A 119 16.88 -10.99 -4.27
CA THR A 119 15.90 -11.43 -3.28
C THR A 119 16.57 -12.14 -2.12
N ILE A 120 16.17 -11.79 -0.89
CA ILE A 120 16.49 -12.49 0.35
C ILE A 120 15.23 -13.25 0.78
N LEU A 121 15.34 -14.57 0.85
CA LEU A 121 14.21 -15.43 1.23
C LEU A 121 14.18 -15.63 2.75
N VAL A 122 13.09 -15.23 3.38
CA VAL A 122 12.82 -15.52 4.81
C VAL A 122 12.14 -16.87 4.91
N VAL A 123 12.77 -17.78 5.63
CA VAL A 123 12.28 -19.13 5.83
C VAL A 123 11.99 -19.36 7.32
N ASN A 124 10.78 -19.82 7.62
CA ASN A 124 10.46 -20.24 8.99
C ASN A 124 11.20 -21.54 9.31
N ALA A 125 12.18 -21.44 10.20
CA ALA A 125 13.03 -22.58 10.64
C ALA A 125 12.60 -23.15 11.99
N ARG A 126 11.45 -22.76 12.53
CA ARG A 126 10.95 -23.24 13.82
C ARG A 126 10.66 -24.74 13.77
N GLY A 127 11.33 -25.49 14.65
CA GLY A 127 11.16 -26.94 14.73
C GLY A 127 11.67 -27.72 13.50
N ALA A 128 12.46 -27.06 12.65
CA ALA A 128 13.06 -27.68 11.47
C ALA A 128 14.59 -27.73 11.59
N ALA A 129 15.19 -28.74 10.98
CA ALA A 129 16.62 -28.90 10.83
C ALA A 129 16.96 -28.95 9.32
N LEU A 130 17.51 -30.03 8.81
CA LEU A 130 17.91 -30.18 7.42
C LEU A 130 16.77 -29.97 6.42
N SER A 131 15.51 -30.18 6.82
CA SER A 131 14.32 -29.95 5.99
C SER A 131 14.17 -28.49 5.50
N VAL A 132 14.78 -27.52 6.20
CA VAL A 132 14.85 -26.11 5.74
C VAL A 132 15.53 -26.04 4.37
N LEU A 133 16.59 -26.84 4.15
CA LEU A 133 17.33 -26.84 2.90
C LEU A 133 16.48 -27.36 1.73
N ALA A 134 15.64 -28.37 1.98
CA ALA A 134 14.73 -28.90 0.97
C ALA A 134 13.71 -27.84 0.54
N ALA A 135 13.18 -27.05 1.48
CA ALA A 135 12.30 -25.93 1.16
C ALA A 135 13.04 -24.87 0.33
N VAL A 136 14.24 -24.46 0.74
CA VAL A 136 15.06 -23.48 0.00
C VAL A 136 15.38 -23.98 -1.42
N GLN A 137 15.76 -25.26 -1.56
CA GLN A 137 16.00 -25.85 -2.89
C GLN A 137 14.77 -25.76 -3.78
N GLY A 138 13.60 -26.06 -3.26
CA GLY A 138 12.34 -25.91 -4.00
C GLY A 138 12.14 -24.49 -4.51
N PHE A 139 12.35 -23.48 -3.66
CA PHE A 139 12.24 -22.07 -4.07
C PHE A 139 13.30 -21.64 -5.11
N LEU A 140 14.51 -22.18 -5.02
CA LEU A 140 15.56 -21.86 -5.99
C LEU A 140 15.28 -22.44 -7.38
N GLN A 141 14.59 -23.58 -7.46
CA GLN A 141 14.39 -24.35 -8.69
C GLN A 141 12.96 -24.24 -9.27
N PHE A 142 12.00 -23.69 -8.53
CA PHE A 142 10.61 -23.63 -8.94
C PHE A 142 10.37 -22.77 -10.19
N GLN A 143 11.10 -21.67 -10.31
CA GLN A 143 11.08 -20.82 -11.51
C GLN A 143 12.48 -20.63 -12.07
N PRO A 144 12.63 -20.56 -13.40
CA PRO A 144 13.87 -20.09 -14.00
C PRO A 144 14.24 -18.72 -13.44
N HIS A 145 15.50 -18.53 -13.07
CA HIS A 145 15.97 -17.24 -12.52
C HIS A 145 15.18 -16.79 -11.28
N SER A 146 15.20 -17.60 -10.23
CA SER A 146 14.53 -17.28 -8.97
C SER A 146 14.90 -15.89 -8.41
N GLY A 147 16.10 -15.38 -8.71
CA GLY A 147 16.59 -14.10 -8.17
C GLY A 147 17.01 -14.16 -6.68
N ILE A 148 16.86 -15.32 -6.03
CA ILE A 148 17.23 -15.51 -4.63
C ILE A 148 18.75 -15.52 -4.50
N ARG A 149 19.30 -14.57 -3.74
CA ARG A 149 20.74 -14.40 -3.48
C ARG A 149 21.11 -14.81 -2.06
N GLY A 150 20.15 -14.81 -1.15
CA GLY A 150 20.40 -15.15 0.24
C GLY A 150 19.17 -15.61 1.00
N VAL A 151 19.39 -16.10 2.21
CA VAL A 151 18.36 -16.62 3.10
C VAL A 151 18.54 -16.04 4.50
N ILE A 152 17.43 -15.69 5.15
CA ILE A 152 17.36 -15.41 6.58
C ILE A 152 16.46 -16.48 7.22
N LEU A 153 16.97 -17.16 8.28
CA LEU A 153 16.21 -18.17 9.02
C LEU A 153 15.45 -17.53 10.18
N ASN A 154 14.12 -17.47 10.08
CA ASN A 154 13.28 -16.95 11.16
C ASN A 154 12.86 -18.03 12.15
N GLY A 155 12.82 -17.71 13.44
CA GLY A 155 12.52 -18.65 14.52
C GLY A 155 13.67 -19.63 14.82
N CYS A 156 14.89 -19.30 14.43
CA CYS A 156 16.11 -20.07 14.57
C CYS A 156 16.97 -19.55 15.75
N THR A 157 17.77 -20.39 16.36
CA THR A 157 18.76 -20.00 17.37
C THR A 157 20.17 -19.98 16.76
N ALA A 158 21.13 -19.30 17.41
CA ALA A 158 22.53 -19.29 16.96
C ALA A 158 23.10 -20.69 16.77
N MET A 159 22.79 -21.61 17.72
CA MET A 159 23.27 -22.97 17.69
C MET A 159 22.74 -23.78 16.50
N SER A 160 21.47 -23.62 16.15
CA SER A 160 20.88 -24.29 14.99
C SER A 160 21.20 -23.59 13.66
N TYR A 161 21.43 -22.28 13.68
CA TYR A 161 21.77 -21.51 12.48
C TYR A 161 23.15 -21.88 11.90
N ALA A 162 24.18 -21.94 12.74
CA ALA A 162 25.56 -22.10 12.27
C ALA A 162 25.81 -23.34 11.36
N PRO A 163 25.32 -24.55 11.69
CA PRO A 163 25.45 -25.70 10.79
C PRO A 163 24.59 -25.57 9.53
N LEU A 164 23.36 -25.01 9.65
CA LEU A 164 22.48 -24.83 8.50
C LEU A 164 23.02 -23.81 7.51
N ALA A 165 23.64 -22.73 7.98
CA ALA A 165 24.27 -21.72 7.15
C ALA A 165 25.38 -22.32 6.27
N LYS A 166 26.25 -23.15 6.82
CA LYS A 166 27.32 -23.85 6.07
C LYS A 166 26.75 -24.74 4.96
N GLU A 167 25.71 -25.49 5.29
CA GLU A 167 25.05 -26.37 4.32
C GLU A 167 24.33 -25.59 3.22
N LEU A 168 23.67 -24.47 3.56
CA LEU A 168 23.01 -23.58 2.58
C LEU A 168 24.03 -23.04 1.56
N GLU A 169 25.15 -22.51 2.03
CA GLU A 169 26.19 -21.96 1.18
C GLU A 169 26.89 -23.05 0.35
N ALA A 170 27.24 -24.16 0.96
CA ALA A 170 27.93 -25.26 0.29
C ALA A 170 27.10 -25.94 -0.80
N ARG A 171 25.80 -26.13 -0.56
CA ARG A 171 24.91 -26.84 -1.50
C ARG A 171 24.37 -25.97 -2.60
N PHE A 172 24.05 -24.71 -2.30
CA PHE A 172 23.28 -23.87 -3.20
C PHE A 172 24.05 -22.64 -3.72
N GLY A 173 25.21 -22.33 -3.16
CA GLY A 173 26.00 -21.16 -3.57
C GLY A 173 25.32 -19.81 -3.25
N ILE A 174 24.26 -19.80 -2.42
CA ILE A 174 23.57 -18.59 -1.95
C ILE A 174 24.09 -18.17 -0.58
N LYS A 175 23.87 -16.93 -0.19
CA LYS A 175 24.35 -16.40 1.10
C LYS A 175 23.45 -16.76 2.26
N ALA A 176 24.01 -17.20 3.36
CA ALA A 176 23.33 -17.31 4.64
C ALA A 176 23.41 -15.95 5.35
N CYS A 177 22.38 -15.12 5.18
CA CYS A 177 22.37 -13.71 5.62
C CYS A 177 22.09 -13.52 7.10
N GLY A 178 21.85 -14.59 7.84
CA GLY A 178 21.59 -14.52 9.28
C GLY A 178 20.30 -15.19 9.70
N TYR A 179 19.91 -14.92 10.93
CA TYR A 179 18.70 -15.48 11.53
C TYR A 179 18.03 -14.47 12.46
N LEU A 180 16.74 -14.66 12.70
CA LEU A 180 16.01 -13.94 13.74
C LEU A 180 15.45 -14.99 14.74
N PRO A 181 15.81 -14.93 16.04
CA PRO A 181 15.24 -15.83 17.03
C PRO A 181 13.79 -15.45 17.33
N ARG A 182 13.07 -16.33 18.00
CA ARG A 182 11.74 -16.03 18.49
C ARG A 182 11.80 -14.95 19.58
N LEU A 183 11.10 -13.85 19.36
CA LEU A 183 11.00 -12.71 20.28
C LEU A 183 9.52 -12.45 20.62
N PRO A 184 8.93 -13.22 21.58
CA PRO A 184 7.48 -13.09 21.87
C PRO A 184 7.07 -11.69 22.29
N ALA A 185 7.94 -10.98 23.03
CA ALA A 185 7.71 -9.60 23.46
C ALA A 185 7.74 -8.56 22.31
N CYS A 186 8.18 -8.95 21.11
CA CYS A 186 8.31 -8.08 19.96
C CYS A 186 7.33 -8.46 18.83
N THR A 187 6.22 -9.13 19.16
CA THR A 187 5.17 -9.42 18.17
C THR A 187 4.55 -8.11 17.70
N LEU A 188 4.60 -7.89 16.40
CA LEU A 188 3.97 -6.75 15.75
C LEU A 188 2.54 -7.15 15.35
N GLU A 189 1.56 -6.63 16.07
CA GLU A 189 0.15 -6.80 15.71
C GLU A 189 -0.21 -5.71 14.70
N SER A 190 -0.25 -6.08 13.42
CA SER A 190 -0.24 -5.13 12.29
C SER A 190 -1.61 -4.57 11.87
N ARG A 191 -2.71 -4.86 12.58
CA ARG A 191 -4.05 -4.73 11.95
C ARG A 191 -4.75 -3.37 12.04
N HIS A 192 -4.23 -2.39 12.81
CA HIS A 192 -4.95 -1.12 13.02
C HIS A 192 -4.06 0.12 13.15
N LEU A 193 -3.01 0.22 12.35
CA LEU A 193 -2.02 1.32 12.44
C LEU A 193 -2.58 2.73 12.21
N GLY A 194 -3.74 2.87 11.56
CA GLY A 194 -4.44 4.15 11.47
C GLY A 194 -5.08 4.59 12.80
N LEU A 195 -5.18 3.68 13.78
CA LEU A 195 -5.94 3.84 15.02
C LEU A 195 -5.11 3.77 16.29
N VAL A 196 -3.78 3.59 16.16
CA VAL A 196 -2.90 3.45 17.33
C VAL A 196 -2.81 4.75 18.11
N THR A 197 -2.99 4.65 19.41
CA THR A 197 -2.81 5.76 20.36
C THR A 197 -1.32 6.12 20.48
N ALA A 198 -1.01 7.29 21.08
CA ALA A 198 0.37 7.67 21.35
C ALA A 198 1.12 6.66 22.23
N ALA A 199 0.43 6.00 23.17
CA ALA A 199 1.00 4.95 24.01
C ALA A 199 1.33 3.68 23.21
N GLU A 200 0.44 3.24 22.31
CA GLU A 200 0.68 2.11 21.42
C GLU A 200 1.81 2.39 20.43
N VAL A 201 1.93 3.63 19.93
CA VAL A 201 3.08 4.05 19.11
C VAL A 201 4.39 3.95 19.88
N ALA A 202 4.42 4.33 21.16
CA ALA A 202 5.60 4.22 22.02
C ALA A 202 6.00 2.74 22.22
N ASP A 203 5.05 1.85 22.52
CA ASP A 203 5.27 0.40 22.64
C ASP A 203 5.80 -0.21 21.33
N LEU A 204 5.21 0.18 20.19
CA LEU A 204 5.68 -0.28 18.88
C LEU A 204 7.13 0.17 18.61
N ARG A 205 7.48 1.40 18.92
CA ARG A 205 8.86 1.90 18.78
C ARG A 205 9.84 1.15 19.67
N GLU A 206 9.47 0.84 20.90
CA GLU A 206 10.30 0.02 21.80
C GLU A 206 10.51 -1.39 21.25
N LYS A 207 9.44 -2.05 20.78
CA LYS A 207 9.53 -3.37 20.12
C LYS A 207 10.43 -3.33 18.89
N LEU A 208 10.33 -2.29 18.06
CA LEU A 208 11.19 -2.12 16.89
C LEU A 208 12.66 -1.92 17.27
N GLN A 209 12.97 -1.14 18.31
CA GLN A 209 14.34 -0.98 18.78
C GLN A 209 14.93 -2.31 19.26
N ARG A 210 14.16 -3.14 19.96
CA ARG A 210 14.57 -4.49 20.35
C ARG A 210 14.79 -5.40 19.14
N LEU A 211 13.91 -5.35 18.14
CA LEU A 211 14.06 -6.08 16.87
C LEU A 211 15.30 -5.64 16.09
N ALA A 212 15.56 -4.34 16.03
CA ALA A 212 16.75 -3.77 15.39
C ALA A 212 18.03 -4.20 16.08
N ALA A 213 18.07 -4.12 17.42
CA ALA A 213 19.22 -4.60 18.19
C ALA A 213 19.47 -6.10 17.98
N GLN A 214 18.42 -6.91 17.88
CA GLN A 214 18.58 -8.32 17.55
C GLN A 214 19.07 -8.53 16.12
N ALA A 215 18.58 -7.74 15.15
CA ALA A 215 19.05 -7.82 13.77
C ALA A 215 20.54 -7.49 13.66
N GLU A 216 21.03 -6.47 14.35
CA GLU A 216 22.47 -6.15 14.44
C GLU A 216 23.32 -7.31 14.97
N MET A 217 22.79 -8.11 15.87
CA MET A 217 23.51 -9.25 16.44
C MET A 217 23.48 -10.51 15.58
N SER A 218 22.44 -10.70 14.76
CA SER A 218 22.18 -12.01 14.16
C SER A 218 21.91 -11.99 12.65
N ILE A 219 21.81 -10.82 12.04
CA ILE A 219 21.68 -10.62 10.57
C ILE A 219 22.92 -9.88 10.10
N ASP A 220 23.56 -10.36 9.05
CA ASP A 220 24.68 -9.65 8.41
C ASP A 220 24.14 -8.50 7.54
N LEU A 221 23.88 -7.36 8.20
CA LEU A 221 23.37 -6.16 7.52
C LEU A 221 24.33 -5.61 6.47
N ASP A 222 25.64 -5.77 6.66
CA ASP A 222 26.64 -5.31 5.70
C ASP A 222 26.62 -6.20 4.45
N LEU A 223 26.39 -7.50 4.61
CA LEU A 223 26.13 -8.40 3.49
C LEU A 223 24.85 -8.01 2.74
N LEU A 224 23.78 -7.68 3.46
CA LEU A 224 22.54 -7.22 2.81
C LEU A 224 22.78 -5.95 1.99
N LEU A 225 23.53 -4.99 2.52
CA LEU A 225 23.90 -3.76 1.79
C LEU A 225 24.76 -4.05 0.56
N ARG A 226 25.73 -4.97 0.66
CA ARG A 226 26.52 -5.41 -0.52
C ARG A 226 25.64 -6.06 -1.58
N LEU A 227 24.75 -6.97 -1.18
CA LEU A 227 23.83 -7.62 -2.11
C LEU A 227 22.86 -6.61 -2.76
N ALA A 228 22.44 -5.58 -2.01
CA ALA A 228 21.64 -4.49 -2.56
C ALA A 228 22.42 -3.67 -3.59
N ASP A 229 23.69 -3.41 -3.34
CA ASP A 229 24.56 -2.67 -4.27
C ASP A 229 24.93 -3.48 -5.54
N GLU A 230 24.88 -4.80 -5.48
CA GLU A 230 25.01 -5.69 -6.64
C GLU A 230 23.80 -5.66 -7.58
N ALA A 231 22.70 -5.04 -7.19
CA ALA A 231 21.53 -4.89 -8.05
C ALA A 231 21.92 -4.16 -9.35
N PRO A 232 21.58 -4.69 -10.54
CA PRO A 232 21.96 -4.08 -11.80
C PRO A 232 21.31 -2.70 -11.97
N PRO A 233 21.93 -1.78 -12.72
CA PRO A 233 21.29 -0.53 -13.09
C PRO A 233 19.90 -0.76 -13.72
N LEU A 234 18.97 0.13 -13.45
CA LEU A 234 17.63 0.10 -14.03
C LEU A 234 17.47 1.14 -15.12
N ALA A 235 16.92 0.73 -16.25
CA ALA A 235 16.37 1.65 -17.22
C ALA A 235 15.11 2.29 -16.63
N VAL A 236 15.21 3.58 -16.29
CA VAL A 236 14.10 4.36 -15.73
C VAL A 236 13.61 5.35 -16.76
N CYS A 237 12.32 5.26 -17.09
CA CYS A 237 11.63 6.14 -18.01
C CYS A 237 10.34 6.62 -17.33
N PRO A 238 10.07 7.94 -17.25
CA PRO A 238 8.78 8.41 -16.78
C PRO A 238 7.66 7.82 -17.66
N PRO A 239 6.55 7.36 -17.07
CA PRO A 239 5.37 7.03 -17.85
C PRO A 239 4.80 8.29 -18.51
N PRO A 240 3.99 8.17 -19.57
CA PRO A 240 3.32 9.31 -20.14
C PRO A 240 2.35 9.90 -19.08
N LEU A 241 2.69 11.08 -18.59
CA LEU A 241 1.89 11.80 -17.61
C LEU A 241 1.20 12.99 -18.29
N PRO A 242 -0.02 13.33 -17.85
CA PRO A 242 -0.70 14.56 -18.26
C PRO A 242 0.14 15.79 -17.91
N GLU A 243 -0.03 16.86 -18.66
CA GLU A 243 0.59 18.15 -18.36
C GLU A 243 -0.02 18.79 -17.11
N ALA A 244 0.84 19.45 -16.32
CA ALA A 244 0.38 20.23 -15.18
C ALA A 244 -0.49 21.41 -15.67
N GLY A 245 -1.58 21.63 -14.98
CA GLY A 245 -2.48 22.75 -15.29
C GLY A 245 -2.48 23.81 -14.19
N GLU A 246 -3.43 24.74 -14.31
CA GLU A 246 -3.64 25.78 -13.30
C GLU A 246 -3.82 25.18 -11.90
N PRO A 247 -3.22 25.79 -10.86
CA PRO A 247 -3.32 25.28 -9.49
C PRO A 247 -4.75 25.25 -8.96
N VAL A 248 -5.10 24.16 -8.27
CA VAL A 248 -6.38 23.97 -7.60
C VAL A 248 -6.18 23.43 -6.20
N ARG A 249 -7.06 23.81 -5.26
CA ARG A 249 -7.01 23.35 -3.87
C ARG A 249 -7.94 22.16 -3.67
N ILE A 250 -7.38 21.05 -3.20
CA ILE A 250 -8.08 19.78 -2.98
C ILE A 250 -8.08 19.49 -1.48
N GLY A 251 -9.25 19.45 -0.86
CA GLY A 251 -9.40 18.99 0.51
C GLY A 251 -9.18 17.48 0.60
N VAL A 252 -8.23 17.03 1.41
CA VAL A 252 -7.92 15.62 1.63
C VAL A 252 -8.27 15.26 3.06
N ALA A 253 -9.25 14.36 3.25
CA ALA A 253 -9.61 13.86 4.58
C ALA A 253 -8.44 13.05 5.16
N ARG A 254 -7.83 13.51 6.25
CA ARG A 254 -6.62 12.88 6.78
C ARG A 254 -6.58 12.90 8.30
N ASP A 255 -7.10 11.82 8.88
CA ASP A 255 -7.05 11.53 10.31
C ASP A 255 -6.99 10.00 10.54
N ARG A 256 -7.27 9.54 11.77
CA ARG A 256 -7.26 8.11 12.07
C ARG A 256 -8.38 7.32 11.39
N ALA A 257 -9.50 7.96 11.02
CA ALA A 257 -10.61 7.31 10.31
C ALA A 257 -10.39 7.28 8.80
N PHE A 258 -9.59 8.23 8.26
CA PHE A 258 -9.31 8.40 6.83
C PHE A 258 -7.80 8.47 6.61
N CYS A 259 -7.15 7.33 6.42
CA CYS A 259 -5.70 7.24 6.35
C CYS A 259 -5.15 6.39 5.19
N PHE A 260 -6.02 5.78 4.37
CA PHE A 260 -5.63 4.94 3.27
C PHE A 260 -5.47 5.76 1.98
N TYR A 261 -4.25 6.15 1.71
CA TYR A 261 -3.82 6.85 0.50
C TYR A 261 -2.54 6.24 -0.03
N TYR A 262 -2.41 6.15 -1.34
CA TYR A 262 -1.12 5.95 -1.98
C TYR A 262 -0.40 7.29 -2.04
N GLU A 263 0.72 7.43 -1.35
CA GLU A 263 1.49 8.69 -1.32
C GLU A 263 1.97 9.08 -2.72
N ASP A 264 2.27 8.09 -3.59
CA ASP A 264 2.61 8.34 -5.00
C ASP A 264 1.42 8.94 -5.78
N SER A 265 0.18 8.51 -5.48
CA SER A 265 -1.03 9.10 -6.08
C SER A 265 -1.24 10.55 -5.63
N LEU A 266 -1.01 10.85 -4.36
CA LEU A 266 -1.05 12.22 -3.85
C LEU A 266 0.05 13.10 -4.46
N ALA A 267 1.26 12.56 -4.59
CA ALA A 267 2.38 13.23 -5.24
C ALA A 267 2.09 13.51 -6.73
N LEU A 268 1.44 12.56 -7.42
CA LEU A 268 1.01 12.78 -8.81
C LEU A 268 0.01 13.93 -8.91
N LEU A 269 -1.03 13.97 -8.07
CA LEU A 269 -1.99 15.10 -8.04
C LEU A 269 -1.26 16.42 -7.83
N SER A 270 -0.31 16.47 -6.89
CA SER A 270 0.49 17.68 -6.62
C SER A 270 1.33 18.09 -7.83
N SER A 271 1.96 17.13 -8.52
CA SER A 271 2.76 17.39 -9.72
C SER A 271 1.92 17.92 -10.89
N LEU A 272 0.64 17.58 -10.93
CA LEU A 272 -0.34 18.06 -11.93
C LEU A 272 -1.01 19.39 -11.56
N GLY A 273 -0.62 20.01 -10.43
CA GLY A 273 -1.06 21.32 -9.98
C GLY A 273 -2.07 21.32 -8.83
N ALA A 274 -2.22 20.21 -8.09
CA ALA A 274 -3.05 20.23 -6.87
C ALA A 274 -2.27 20.75 -5.66
N GLU A 275 -2.82 21.73 -4.97
CA GLU A 275 -2.50 22.03 -3.57
C GLU A 275 -3.36 21.14 -2.69
N LEU A 276 -2.73 20.17 -2.02
CA LEU A 276 -3.44 19.24 -1.13
C LEU A 276 -3.60 19.89 0.25
N VAL A 277 -4.84 20.09 0.66
CA VAL A 277 -5.21 20.72 1.94
C VAL A 277 -5.78 19.66 2.87
N PRO A 278 -5.00 19.14 3.84
CA PRO A 278 -5.51 18.15 4.77
C PRO A 278 -6.57 18.74 5.69
N PHE A 279 -7.57 17.95 6.02
CA PHE A 279 -8.56 18.26 7.06
C PHE A 279 -8.97 16.98 7.79
N SER A 280 -9.44 17.12 9.02
CA SER A 280 -9.89 16.00 9.86
C SER A 280 -11.41 15.97 9.97
N PRO A 281 -12.11 15.01 9.37
CA PRO A 281 -13.53 14.81 9.64
C PRO A 281 -13.85 14.54 11.10
N LEU A 282 -12.91 14.04 11.89
CA LEU A 282 -13.07 13.79 13.31
C LEU A 282 -12.95 15.04 14.20
N GLU A 283 -12.08 16.00 13.84
CA GLU A 283 -11.63 17.05 14.73
C GLU A 283 -11.95 18.46 14.23
N ASP A 284 -11.91 18.68 12.92
CA ASP A 284 -12.20 20.01 12.36
C ASP A 284 -13.70 20.30 12.34
N PRO A 285 -14.13 21.55 12.61
CA PRO A 285 -15.54 21.88 12.65
C PRO A 285 -16.21 21.94 11.28
N MET A 286 -15.45 22.18 10.21
CA MET A 286 -15.95 22.30 8.82
C MET A 286 -14.82 22.13 7.82
N LEU A 287 -15.16 22.00 6.55
CA LEU A 287 -14.19 22.00 5.46
C LEU A 287 -13.36 23.30 5.40
N PRO A 288 -12.09 23.23 5.04
CA PRO A 288 -11.28 24.42 4.74
C PRO A 288 -11.91 25.28 3.63
N GLU A 289 -11.71 26.58 3.71
CA GLU A 289 -12.24 27.50 2.71
C GLU A 289 -11.51 27.42 1.37
N GLY A 290 -12.20 27.77 0.28
CA GLY A 290 -11.62 27.89 -1.06
C GLY A 290 -11.19 26.55 -1.67
N LEU A 291 -11.81 25.45 -1.31
CA LEU A 291 -11.58 24.16 -1.94
C LEU A 291 -12.28 24.09 -3.30
N HIS A 292 -11.60 23.47 -4.26
CA HIS A 292 -12.10 23.23 -5.62
C HIS A 292 -12.39 21.75 -5.88
N GLY A 293 -12.05 20.87 -4.92
CA GLY A 293 -12.34 19.45 -4.96
C GLY A 293 -12.12 18.79 -3.60
N LEU A 294 -12.63 17.57 -3.44
CA LEU A 294 -12.52 16.75 -2.24
C LEU A 294 -11.96 15.37 -2.59
N TYR A 295 -11.06 14.86 -1.76
CA TYR A 295 -10.61 13.48 -1.78
C TYR A 295 -10.78 12.84 -0.39
N LEU A 296 -11.79 12.01 -0.27
CA LEU A 296 -12.11 11.24 0.93
C LEU A 296 -11.60 9.81 0.73
N GLY A 297 -10.42 9.52 1.22
CA GLY A 297 -9.80 8.20 1.09
C GLY A 297 -10.42 7.16 1.99
N GLY A 298 -9.87 5.96 1.92
CA GLY A 298 -10.28 4.87 2.81
C GLY A 298 -9.72 4.99 4.22
N GLY A 299 -10.04 3.99 5.02
CA GLY A 299 -9.65 3.88 6.41
C GLY A 299 -10.63 3.00 7.18
N TYR A 300 -10.81 3.33 8.47
CA TYR A 300 -11.72 2.61 9.37
C TYR A 300 -12.74 3.58 10.03
N PRO A 301 -13.61 4.25 9.24
CA PRO A 301 -14.57 5.21 9.80
C PRO A 301 -15.56 4.54 10.75
N GLU A 302 -15.87 3.25 10.58
CA GLU A 302 -16.74 2.47 11.44
C GLU A 302 -16.23 2.37 12.88
N LEU A 303 -14.90 2.39 13.09
CA LEU A 303 -14.32 2.37 14.43
C LEU A 303 -14.41 3.74 15.14
N SER A 304 -14.73 4.79 14.39
CA SER A 304 -14.91 6.15 14.88
C SER A 304 -16.31 6.71 14.56
N ALA A 305 -17.26 5.84 14.22
CA ALA A 305 -18.57 6.25 13.71
C ALA A 305 -19.34 7.14 14.67
N ALA A 306 -19.28 6.87 15.98
CA ALA A 306 -19.90 7.72 17.00
C ALA A 306 -19.32 9.15 16.97
N GLN A 307 -17.98 9.30 16.96
CA GLN A 307 -17.32 10.60 16.93
C GLN A 307 -17.59 11.35 15.62
N LEU A 308 -17.55 10.66 14.46
CA LEU A 308 -17.92 11.25 13.17
C LEU A 308 -19.37 11.73 13.18
N SER A 309 -20.28 10.96 13.80
CA SER A 309 -21.68 11.30 13.95
C SER A 309 -21.91 12.56 14.81
N GLU A 310 -21.13 12.75 15.87
CA GLU A 310 -21.20 13.92 16.76
C GLU A 310 -20.74 15.21 16.05
N ASN A 311 -19.84 15.12 15.07
CA ASN A 311 -19.36 16.28 14.32
C ASN A 311 -20.37 16.71 13.22
N ALA A 312 -21.53 17.20 13.64
CA ALA A 312 -22.64 17.54 12.76
C ALA A 312 -22.27 18.65 11.77
N SER A 313 -21.50 19.64 12.18
CA SER A 313 -21.10 20.77 11.32
C SER A 313 -20.18 20.35 10.19
N MET A 314 -19.23 19.44 10.42
CA MET A 314 -18.39 18.89 9.37
C MET A 314 -19.21 18.04 8.39
N ARG A 315 -20.08 17.16 8.90
CA ARG A 315 -20.99 16.35 8.06
C ARG A 315 -21.83 17.21 7.13
N GLU A 316 -22.43 18.30 7.67
CA GLU A 316 -23.20 19.25 6.89
C GLU A 316 -22.36 19.97 5.85
N SER A 317 -21.13 20.40 6.21
CA SER A 317 -20.19 21.06 5.31
C SER A 317 -19.82 20.16 4.12
N VAL A 318 -19.53 18.87 4.37
CA VAL A 318 -19.23 17.87 3.33
C VAL A 318 -20.46 17.62 2.46
N ARG A 319 -21.63 17.40 3.06
CA ARG A 319 -22.90 17.23 2.33
C ARG A 319 -23.17 18.40 1.41
N ALA A 320 -23.08 19.61 1.94
CA ALA A 320 -23.34 20.84 1.16
C ALA A 320 -22.36 21.00 -0.01
N ALA A 321 -21.08 20.67 0.18
CA ALA A 321 -20.07 20.71 -0.89
C ALA A 321 -20.39 19.71 -2.02
N VAL A 322 -20.69 18.46 -1.67
CA VAL A 322 -21.04 17.42 -2.67
C VAL A 322 -22.34 17.78 -3.41
N GLN A 323 -23.37 18.24 -2.70
CA GLN A 323 -24.65 18.64 -3.32
C GLN A 323 -24.53 19.87 -4.21
N LYS A 324 -23.62 20.79 -3.90
CA LYS A 324 -23.30 21.94 -4.79
C LYS A 324 -22.51 21.55 -6.03
N GLY A 325 -22.06 20.29 -6.11
CA GLY A 325 -21.31 19.77 -7.25
C GLY A 325 -19.81 20.03 -7.19
N VAL A 326 -19.25 20.28 -6.00
CA VAL A 326 -17.78 20.26 -5.82
C VAL A 326 -17.26 18.88 -6.19
N PRO A 327 -16.30 18.75 -7.12
CA PRO A 327 -15.74 17.48 -7.53
C PRO A 327 -15.24 16.66 -6.32
N CYS A 328 -15.72 15.43 -6.17
CA CYS A 328 -15.43 14.59 -5.02
C CYS A 328 -15.05 13.16 -5.42
N ILE A 329 -13.91 12.68 -4.94
CA ILE A 329 -13.55 11.26 -4.94
C ILE A 329 -13.72 10.75 -3.53
N ALA A 330 -14.47 9.64 -3.36
CA ALA A 330 -14.71 8.98 -2.07
C ALA A 330 -14.49 7.46 -2.21
N GLU A 331 -13.41 6.96 -1.63
CA GLU A 331 -13.04 5.54 -1.68
C GLU A 331 -13.35 4.85 -0.35
N CYS A 332 -13.97 3.68 -0.39
CA CYS A 332 -14.17 2.77 0.76
C CYS A 332 -14.72 3.51 2.00
N GLY A 333 -13.88 3.83 2.98
CA GLY A 333 -14.27 4.60 4.16
C GLY A 333 -14.84 5.97 3.83
N GLY A 334 -14.30 6.66 2.83
CA GLY A 334 -14.82 7.93 2.32
C GLY A 334 -16.22 7.78 1.71
N PHE A 335 -16.46 6.69 0.97
CA PHE A 335 -17.80 6.36 0.47
C PHE A 335 -18.76 6.11 1.62
N MET A 336 -18.37 5.29 2.61
CA MET A 336 -19.21 5.02 3.79
C MET A 336 -19.59 6.33 4.53
N TYR A 337 -18.68 7.29 4.60
CA TYR A 337 -18.94 8.60 5.25
C TYR A 337 -19.91 9.47 4.44
N LEU A 338 -20.00 9.32 3.12
CA LEU A 338 -20.99 10.05 2.30
C LEU A 338 -22.40 9.50 2.39
N LEU A 339 -22.60 8.27 2.86
CA LEU A 339 -23.93 7.66 3.07
C LEU A 339 -24.72 8.35 4.20
N ASP A 340 -25.98 7.97 4.36
CA ASP A 340 -26.82 8.45 5.45
C ASP A 340 -26.31 7.99 6.82
N ALA A 341 -25.75 6.75 6.90
CA ALA A 341 -25.26 6.20 8.16
C ALA A 341 -24.21 5.11 7.99
N ILE A 342 -23.35 4.94 9.01
CA ILE A 342 -22.52 3.75 9.25
C ILE A 342 -23.13 3.02 10.45
N GLY A 343 -23.72 1.83 10.22
CA GLY A 343 -24.56 1.19 11.24
C GLY A 343 -25.71 2.10 11.67
N ASP A 344 -25.78 2.41 12.96
CA ASP A 344 -26.80 3.31 13.50
C ASP A 344 -26.32 4.77 13.65
N HIS A 345 -25.10 5.09 13.24
CA HIS A 345 -24.52 6.42 13.39
C HIS A 345 -24.72 7.26 12.12
N PRO A 346 -25.44 8.41 12.20
CA PRO A 346 -25.61 9.33 11.06
C PRO A 346 -24.27 9.82 10.50
N MET A 347 -24.17 9.84 9.17
CA MET A 347 -23.01 10.35 8.43
C MET A 347 -23.35 11.60 7.62
N ALA A 348 -22.59 11.91 6.56
CA ALA A 348 -22.81 13.15 5.80
C ALA A 348 -24.17 13.19 5.09
N GLY A 349 -24.72 12.05 4.66
CA GLY A 349 -26.01 11.98 3.98
C GLY A 349 -26.00 12.70 2.62
N ALA A 350 -24.86 12.67 1.92
CA ALA A 350 -24.75 13.16 0.57
C ALA A 350 -25.22 12.12 -0.47
N LEU A 351 -25.20 10.86 -0.10
CA LEU A 351 -25.73 9.72 -0.83
C LEU A 351 -26.72 8.96 0.05
N PRO A 352 -27.83 8.45 -0.51
CA PRO A 352 -28.79 7.65 0.25
C PRO A 352 -28.23 6.28 0.60
N GLY A 353 -28.76 5.68 1.67
CA GLY A 353 -28.42 4.34 2.12
C GLY A 353 -27.48 4.32 3.32
N ARG A 354 -27.18 3.12 3.79
CA ARG A 354 -26.31 2.90 4.96
C ARG A 354 -25.28 1.83 4.68
N SER A 355 -24.18 1.92 5.40
CA SER A 355 -23.18 0.88 5.49
C SER A 355 -23.40 0.02 6.74
N PHE A 356 -23.17 -1.29 6.64
CA PHE A 356 -23.38 -2.27 7.69
C PHE A 356 -22.26 -3.33 7.74
N ASP A 357 -21.99 -3.89 8.92
CA ASP A 357 -21.05 -5.00 9.07
C ASP A 357 -21.64 -6.28 8.48
N ALA A 358 -21.06 -6.77 7.40
CA ALA A 358 -21.47 -8.02 6.74
C ALA A 358 -20.99 -9.30 7.50
N GLY A 359 -20.27 -9.15 8.62
CA GLY A 359 -19.78 -10.25 9.45
C GLY A 359 -18.62 -11.05 8.82
N LYS A 360 -18.28 -10.80 7.57
CA LYS A 360 -17.21 -11.47 6.80
C LYS A 360 -16.63 -10.52 5.77
N LEU A 361 -15.46 -10.84 5.22
CA LEU A 361 -14.96 -10.14 4.03
C LEU A 361 -15.95 -10.34 2.87
N THR A 362 -16.52 -9.26 2.38
CA THR A 362 -17.54 -9.26 1.32
C THR A 362 -16.88 -9.36 -0.05
N ARG A 363 -15.90 -8.53 -0.29
CA ARG A 363 -15.10 -8.50 -1.51
C ARG A 363 -13.65 -8.32 -1.13
N PHE A 364 -12.77 -9.07 -1.76
CA PHE A 364 -11.35 -9.07 -1.44
C PHE A 364 -10.52 -9.30 -2.68
N GLY A 365 -9.50 -8.47 -2.88
CA GLY A 365 -8.45 -8.63 -3.87
C GLY A 365 -8.63 -7.77 -5.10
N TYR A 366 -7.83 -8.05 -6.11
CA TYR A 366 -7.73 -7.29 -7.33
C TYR A 366 -8.96 -7.38 -8.22
N LEU A 367 -9.22 -6.29 -8.94
CA LEU A 367 -10.28 -6.17 -9.94
C LEU A 367 -9.92 -5.10 -10.98
N THR A 368 -10.61 -5.13 -12.10
CA THR A 368 -10.63 -4.05 -13.08
C THR A 368 -11.97 -3.35 -13.00
N LEU A 369 -11.97 -2.03 -12.87
CA LEU A 369 -13.17 -1.19 -12.95
C LEU A 369 -13.34 -0.70 -14.39
N THR A 370 -14.50 -0.94 -14.98
CA THR A 370 -14.86 -0.42 -16.31
C THR A 370 -16.06 0.48 -16.17
N ALA A 371 -15.95 1.73 -16.60
CA ALA A 371 -17.01 2.73 -16.54
C ALA A 371 -18.17 2.34 -17.47
N GLN A 372 -19.40 2.37 -16.96
CA GLN A 372 -20.62 2.10 -17.71
C GLN A 372 -21.24 3.38 -18.32
N GLN A 373 -20.78 4.54 -17.88
CA GLN A 373 -21.22 5.86 -18.32
C GLN A 373 -20.09 6.88 -18.17
N ASP A 374 -20.21 8.02 -18.87
CA ASP A 374 -19.31 9.15 -18.67
C ASP A 374 -19.45 9.67 -17.24
N ASN A 375 -18.32 9.99 -16.59
CA ASN A 375 -18.32 10.40 -15.20
C ASN A 375 -17.13 11.34 -14.89
N LEU A 376 -16.96 11.70 -13.61
CA LEU A 376 -15.90 12.59 -13.13
C LEU A 376 -14.50 12.19 -13.60
N LEU A 377 -14.20 10.88 -13.62
CA LEU A 377 -12.84 10.36 -13.82
C LEU A 377 -12.55 9.88 -15.23
N CYS A 378 -13.59 9.46 -15.98
CA CYS A 378 -13.38 8.82 -17.28
C CYS A 378 -14.67 8.79 -18.13
N ARG A 379 -14.52 8.37 -19.39
CA ARG A 379 -15.64 8.10 -20.30
C ARG A 379 -16.12 6.65 -20.17
N ALA A 380 -17.32 6.39 -20.65
CA ALA A 380 -17.85 5.03 -20.76
C ALA A 380 -16.88 4.12 -21.52
N GLY A 381 -16.66 2.93 -21.01
CA GLY A 381 -15.75 1.93 -21.56
C GLY A 381 -14.28 2.06 -21.12
N GLU A 382 -13.86 3.18 -20.55
CA GLU A 382 -12.52 3.31 -19.99
C GLU A 382 -12.40 2.53 -18.67
N SER A 383 -11.20 2.07 -18.35
CA SER A 383 -10.98 1.21 -17.21
C SER A 383 -9.73 1.58 -16.40
N ILE A 384 -9.71 1.11 -15.15
CA ILE A 384 -8.57 1.22 -14.25
C ILE A 384 -8.44 -0.05 -13.41
N ALA A 385 -7.20 -0.48 -13.14
CA ALA A 385 -6.91 -1.52 -12.18
C ALA A 385 -7.16 -1.01 -10.76
N ALA A 386 -7.82 -1.82 -9.93
CA ALA A 386 -8.24 -1.47 -8.60
C ALA A 386 -8.19 -2.69 -7.66
N HIS A 387 -8.49 -2.48 -6.39
CA HIS A 387 -8.69 -3.55 -5.43
C HIS A 387 -9.79 -3.20 -4.45
N GLU A 388 -10.39 -4.22 -3.84
CA GLU A 388 -11.29 -4.08 -2.70
C GLU A 388 -10.81 -4.94 -1.55
N PHE A 389 -10.95 -4.39 -0.33
CA PHE A 389 -10.66 -5.11 0.91
C PHE A 389 -11.52 -4.53 2.03
N HIS A 390 -12.77 -5.03 2.16
CA HIS A 390 -13.69 -4.52 3.17
C HIS A 390 -14.57 -5.61 3.77
N ARG A 391 -14.95 -5.40 5.03
CA ARG A 391 -15.87 -6.21 5.81
C ARG A 391 -17.26 -5.58 5.84
N TRP A 392 -17.32 -4.25 5.81
CA TRP A 392 -18.55 -3.50 5.73
C TRP A 392 -19.06 -3.47 4.30
N ASP A 393 -20.40 -3.60 4.13
CA ASP A 393 -21.06 -3.48 2.83
C ASP A 393 -22.07 -2.32 2.88
N ALA A 394 -22.71 -2.00 1.77
CA ALA A 394 -23.71 -0.94 1.69
C ALA A 394 -25.00 -1.46 1.06
N ASP A 395 -26.13 -0.84 1.43
CA ASP A 395 -27.46 -1.16 0.86
C ASP A 395 -27.46 -1.01 -0.66
N ASP A 396 -26.78 0.01 -1.18
CA ASP A 396 -26.58 0.24 -2.60
C ASP A 396 -25.10 0.51 -2.91
N PRO A 397 -24.40 -0.42 -3.58
CA PRO A 397 -23.00 -0.23 -3.97
C PRO A 397 -22.82 0.64 -5.23
N GLY A 398 -23.91 1.12 -5.85
CA GLY A 398 -23.89 1.84 -7.11
C GLY A 398 -23.85 0.95 -8.35
N GLY A 399 -23.81 1.58 -9.52
CA GLY A 399 -23.85 0.88 -10.82
C GLY A 399 -23.11 1.58 -11.94
N ALA A 400 -22.40 2.66 -11.65
CA ALA A 400 -21.70 3.46 -12.66
C ALA A 400 -20.44 2.78 -13.22
N PHE A 401 -19.93 1.76 -12.49
CA PHE A 401 -18.83 0.92 -12.94
C PHE A 401 -19.19 -0.57 -12.82
N LEU A 402 -18.59 -1.35 -13.70
CA LEU A 402 -18.56 -2.80 -13.61
C LEU A 402 -17.20 -3.24 -13.07
N ALA A 403 -17.18 -3.85 -11.91
CA ALA A 403 -16.01 -4.52 -11.36
C ALA A 403 -15.87 -5.92 -11.93
N GLU A 404 -14.67 -6.30 -12.38
CA GLU A 404 -14.34 -7.63 -12.86
C GLU A 404 -13.08 -8.16 -12.18
N LYS A 405 -13.18 -9.30 -11.51
CA LYS A 405 -12.02 -10.02 -10.96
C LYS A 405 -11.24 -10.78 -12.02
N PRO A 406 -9.96 -11.06 -11.79
CA PRO A 406 -9.17 -11.97 -12.64
C PRO A 406 -9.82 -13.37 -12.82
N SER A 407 -10.69 -13.79 -11.89
CA SER A 407 -11.48 -15.03 -11.98
C SER A 407 -12.71 -14.93 -12.89
N GLY A 408 -12.99 -13.75 -13.47
CA GLY A 408 -14.18 -13.50 -14.30
C GLY A 408 -15.46 -13.16 -13.52
N ARG A 409 -15.43 -13.15 -12.17
CA ARG A 409 -16.57 -12.69 -11.36
C ARG A 409 -16.78 -11.20 -11.55
N ARG A 410 -18.04 -10.78 -11.83
CA ARG A 410 -18.43 -9.39 -12.10
C ARG A 410 -19.55 -8.93 -11.18
N TRP A 411 -19.56 -7.62 -10.87
CA TRP A 411 -20.67 -6.96 -10.17
C TRP A 411 -20.69 -5.46 -10.48
N PRO A 412 -21.87 -4.82 -10.49
CA PRO A 412 -21.99 -3.38 -10.56
C PRO A 412 -21.51 -2.76 -9.24
N CYS A 413 -20.91 -1.58 -9.33
CA CYS A 413 -20.43 -0.83 -8.18
C CYS A 413 -20.25 0.65 -8.52
N VAL A 414 -19.96 1.46 -7.52
CA VAL A 414 -19.64 2.88 -7.59
C VAL A 414 -20.83 3.76 -8.00
N HIS A 415 -21.12 4.75 -7.21
CA HIS A 415 -21.93 5.90 -7.58
C HIS A 415 -21.02 6.93 -8.27
N ALA A 416 -21.33 7.28 -9.51
CA ALA A 416 -20.56 8.28 -10.23
C ALA A 416 -21.43 9.21 -11.06
N THR A 417 -21.05 10.47 -11.06
CA THR A 417 -21.64 11.55 -11.87
C THR A 417 -20.53 12.41 -12.48
N GLY A 418 -20.85 13.50 -13.16
CA GLY A 418 -19.84 14.44 -13.64
C GLY A 418 -19.00 15.13 -12.55
N THR A 419 -19.41 15.04 -11.29
CA THR A 419 -18.73 15.66 -10.13
C THR A 419 -18.46 14.70 -8.97
N LEU A 420 -18.85 13.45 -9.06
CA LEU A 420 -18.71 12.47 -7.98
C LEU A 420 -18.15 11.14 -8.48
N TYR A 421 -17.24 10.57 -7.73
CA TYR A 421 -16.89 9.14 -7.69
C TYR A 421 -16.96 8.67 -6.24
N ALA A 422 -17.82 7.70 -5.92
CA ALA A 422 -17.97 7.17 -4.56
C ALA A 422 -18.26 5.67 -4.59
N GLY A 423 -17.39 4.87 -3.97
CA GLY A 423 -17.52 3.41 -3.92
C GLY A 423 -16.45 2.74 -3.08
N TYR A 424 -16.58 1.41 -2.91
CA TYR A 424 -15.60 0.63 -2.15
C TYR A 424 -14.25 0.42 -2.84
N PRO A 425 -14.17 0.31 -4.19
CA PRO A 425 -12.88 0.08 -4.84
C PRO A 425 -11.88 1.20 -4.60
N HIS A 426 -10.63 0.79 -4.35
CA HIS A 426 -9.46 1.66 -4.32
C HIS A 426 -8.67 1.52 -5.60
N PHE A 427 -8.15 2.60 -6.11
CA PHE A 427 -7.27 2.60 -7.28
C PHE A 427 -6.02 3.47 -7.06
N HIS A 428 -5.02 3.24 -7.87
CA HIS A 428 -3.80 4.02 -7.88
C HIS A 428 -3.75 4.85 -9.16
N PHE A 429 -3.57 6.18 -9.06
CA PHE A 429 -3.63 7.05 -10.25
C PHE A 429 -2.58 6.71 -11.32
N TYR A 430 -1.44 6.14 -10.96
CA TYR A 430 -0.47 5.66 -11.95
C TYR A 430 -0.95 4.43 -12.75
N ALA A 431 -2.01 3.74 -12.32
CA ALA A 431 -2.63 2.69 -13.12
C ALA A 431 -3.39 3.25 -14.34
N ASN A 432 -3.88 4.48 -14.23
CA ASN A 432 -4.43 5.27 -15.34
C ASN A 432 -4.34 6.76 -14.99
N PRO A 433 -3.25 7.47 -15.37
CA PRO A 433 -3.05 8.87 -15.01
C PRO A 433 -4.11 9.84 -15.57
N ALA A 434 -4.88 9.43 -16.59
CA ALA A 434 -5.98 10.24 -17.11
C ALA A 434 -7.08 10.47 -16.05
N PHE A 435 -7.28 9.53 -15.10
CA PHE A 435 -8.24 9.68 -14.01
C PHE A 435 -7.86 10.87 -13.11
N ALA A 436 -6.58 11.04 -12.79
CA ALA A 436 -6.09 12.21 -12.05
C ALA A 436 -6.30 13.51 -12.84
N ALA A 437 -5.98 13.51 -14.14
CA ALA A 437 -6.13 14.68 -15.00
C ALA A 437 -7.59 15.13 -15.12
N ASN A 438 -8.51 14.18 -15.30
CA ASN A 438 -9.94 14.45 -15.42
C ASN A 438 -10.52 15.01 -14.12
N PHE A 439 -10.13 14.45 -12.96
CA PHE A 439 -10.49 14.99 -11.66
C PHE A 439 -10.03 16.44 -11.51
N LEU A 440 -8.75 16.72 -11.78
CA LEU A 440 -8.22 18.09 -11.68
C LEU A 440 -8.83 19.05 -12.71
N ALA A 441 -9.19 18.55 -13.90
CA ALA A 441 -9.90 19.37 -14.90
C ALA A 441 -11.30 19.77 -14.40
N ALA A 442 -12.01 18.87 -13.71
CA ALA A 442 -13.28 19.20 -13.06
C ALA A 442 -13.10 20.23 -11.93
N CYS A 443 -12.05 20.07 -11.11
CA CYS A 443 -11.72 21.03 -10.05
C CYS A 443 -11.38 22.42 -10.59
N ARG A 444 -10.71 22.53 -11.75
CA ARG A 444 -10.47 23.81 -12.43
C ARG A 444 -11.76 24.45 -12.91
N LYS A 445 -12.70 23.68 -13.45
CA LYS A 445 -14.02 24.18 -13.82
C LYS A 445 -14.78 24.72 -12.61
N GLU A 446 -14.70 24.04 -11.46
CA GLU A 446 -15.32 24.50 -10.21
C GLU A 446 -14.69 25.81 -9.72
N LYS A 447 -13.37 25.94 -9.78
CA LYS A 447 -12.65 27.18 -9.43
C LYS A 447 -13.17 28.37 -10.22
N HIS A 448 -13.38 28.20 -11.53
CA HIS A 448 -13.87 29.27 -12.41
C HIS A 448 -15.38 29.55 -12.29
N ARG A 449 -16.15 28.67 -11.65
CA ARG A 449 -17.57 28.88 -11.38
C ARG A 449 -17.80 29.92 -10.28
N HIS A 450 -16.83 30.12 -9.41
CA HIS A 450 -16.89 31.00 -8.25
C HIS A 450 -15.94 32.19 -8.33
N ALA A 451 -15.20 32.35 -9.43
CA ALA A 451 -14.39 33.52 -9.76
C ALA A 451 -15.19 34.51 -10.61
#